data_ed8ba2bd52031c3f5df5c0070b8e4ff9
#
_entry.id   ed8ba2bd52031c3f5df5c0070b8e4ff9
#
_cell.length_a   1.000
_cell.length_b   1.000
_cell.length_c   1.000
_cell.angle_alpha   90.00
_cell.angle_beta   90.00
_cell.angle_gamma   90.00
#
_symmetry.space_group_name_H-M   'P 1'
#
loop_
_entity.id
_entity.type
_entity.pdbx_description
1 polymer ?
#
loop_
_entity_poly.entity_id
_entity_poly.type
_entity_poly.pdbx_seq_one_letter_code
_entity_poly.pdbx_strand_id
1 'polypeptide(L)'
;MVPGQEDQADGEVAAYLSTQGVRYTAARRLVVRALTRAGGPMAAADMHEKLRGRVPLSSLYRTLAVLEGIRVLSKEHDAAGIARYELAEWLTGHHHHLVCGSCGEVRDVAVDPQTETTIARLVERIATASGYRSTGHRIDVEGTCAACRTA
;
A
#
# COMPACT_ATOMS: atom_id res chain seq x y z
N MET A 1 11.21 11.64 -0.49
CA MET A 1 11.36 10.53 -1.45
C MET A 1 12.79 10.55 -1.96
N VAL A 2 13.53 9.45 -1.79
CA VAL A 2 14.95 9.34 -2.19
C VAL A 2 15.00 8.98 -3.68
N PRO A 3 15.78 9.69 -4.51
CA PRO A 3 16.03 9.27 -5.90
C PRO A 3 16.64 7.87 -5.89
N GLY A 4 16.01 6.91 -6.54
CA GLY A 4 16.45 5.51 -6.59
C GLY A 4 15.42 4.50 -6.09
N GLN A 5 14.48 4.86 -5.23
CA GLN A 5 13.44 3.94 -4.74
C GLN A 5 12.49 3.46 -5.85
N GLU A 6 12.19 4.33 -6.81
CA GLU A 6 11.33 3.96 -7.95
C GLU A 6 12.01 2.94 -8.87
N ASP A 7 13.29 3.14 -9.16
CA ASP A 7 14.02 2.23 -10.04
C ASP A 7 14.29 0.89 -9.34
N GLN A 8 14.51 0.91 -8.04
CA GLN A 8 14.65 -0.31 -7.25
C GLN A 8 13.35 -1.11 -7.24
N ALA A 9 12.23 -0.52 -6.84
CA ALA A 9 10.92 -1.18 -6.82
C ALA A 9 10.52 -1.68 -8.23
N ASP A 10 10.78 -0.88 -9.27
CA ASP A 10 10.52 -1.25 -10.66
C ASP A 10 11.33 -2.48 -11.08
N GLY A 11 12.61 -2.55 -10.68
CA GLY A 11 13.50 -3.69 -10.93
C GLY A 11 13.07 -4.96 -10.19
N GLU A 12 12.73 -4.84 -8.90
CA GLU A 12 12.27 -5.96 -8.07
C GLU A 12 10.96 -6.54 -8.60
N VAL A 13 10.00 -5.67 -8.93
CA VAL A 13 8.74 -6.08 -9.56
C VAL A 13 8.97 -6.74 -10.90
N ALA A 14 9.85 -6.20 -11.75
CA ALA A 14 10.17 -6.81 -13.06
C ALA A 14 10.73 -8.22 -12.91
N ALA A 15 11.66 -8.42 -11.99
CA ALA A 15 12.25 -9.72 -11.69
C ALA A 15 11.18 -10.70 -11.18
N TYR A 16 10.37 -10.27 -10.21
CA TYR A 16 9.30 -11.11 -9.65
C TYR A 16 8.25 -11.51 -10.70
N LEU A 17 7.76 -10.56 -11.50
CA LEU A 17 6.81 -10.85 -12.57
C LEU A 17 7.35 -11.89 -13.57
N SER A 18 8.64 -11.81 -13.87
CA SER A 18 9.31 -12.79 -14.74
C SER A 18 9.22 -14.20 -14.16
N THR A 19 9.42 -14.38 -12.86
CA THR A 19 9.28 -15.70 -12.21
C THR A 19 7.84 -16.22 -12.23
N GLN A 20 6.86 -15.31 -12.26
CA GLN A 20 5.43 -15.66 -12.33
C GLN A 20 4.92 -15.85 -13.77
N GLY A 21 5.77 -15.74 -14.79
CA GLY A 21 5.37 -15.78 -16.18
C GLY A 21 4.48 -14.61 -16.62
N VAL A 22 4.51 -13.50 -15.91
CA VAL A 22 3.65 -12.33 -16.13
C VAL A 22 4.45 -11.22 -16.79
N ARG A 23 3.98 -10.74 -17.96
CA ARG A 23 4.66 -9.63 -18.68
C ARG A 23 4.58 -8.33 -17.90
N TYR A 24 5.70 -7.64 -17.72
CA TYR A 24 5.75 -6.29 -17.14
C TYR A 24 5.49 -5.24 -18.22
N THR A 25 4.20 -4.98 -18.47
CA THR A 25 3.74 -4.04 -19.51
C THR A 25 3.94 -2.58 -19.08
N ALA A 26 3.90 -1.64 -20.04
CA ALA A 26 3.97 -0.21 -19.75
C ALA A 26 2.88 0.25 -18.76
N ALA A 27 1.67 -0.28 -18.88
CA ALA A 27 0.57 0.03 -17.95
C ALA A 27 0.88 -0.43 -16.51
N ARG A 28 1.42 -1.65 -16.34
CA ARG A 28 1.82 -2.17 -15.01
C ARG A 28 2.94 -1.34 -14.41
N ARG A 29 3.94 -0.97 -15.20
CA ARG A 29 5.03 -0.09 -14.77
C ARG A 29 4.54 1.28 -14.31
N LEU A 30 3.60 1.87 -15.04
CA LEU A 30 3.00 3.15 -14.64
C LEU A 30 2.24 3.06 -13.32
N VAL A 31 1.51 1.96 -13.08
CA VAL A 31 0.79 1.72 -11.83
C VAL A 31 1.77 1.55 -10.67
N VAL A 32 2.80 0.70 -10.81
CA VAL A 32 3.82 0.49 -9.77
C VAL A 32 4.49 1.82 -9.41
N ARG A 33 4.94 2.59 -10.39
CA ARG A 33 5.57 3.91 -10.17
C ARG A 33 4.62 4.91 -9.51
N ALA A 34 3.33 4.91 -9.88
CA ALA A 34 2.35 5.78 -9.25
C ALA A 34 2.19 5.47 -7.76
N LEU A 35 2.15 4.19 -7.40
CA LEU A 35 2.05 3.73 -6.01
C LEU A 35 3.34 4.01 -5.23
N THR A 36 4.52 3.76 -5.81
CA THR A 36 5.81 4.11 -5.17
C THR A 36 5.88 5.60 -4.81
N ARG A 37 5.33 6.47 -5.67
CA ARG A 37 5.31 7.93 -5.44
C ARG A 37 4.24 8.38 -4.46
N ALA A 38 3.21 7.59 -4.27
CA ALA A 38 2.09 7.98 -3.42
C ALA A 38 2.48 8.05 -1.94
N GLY A 39 3.34 7.13 -1.48
CA GLY A 39 3.73 7.00 -0.08
C GLY A 39 2.55 6.60 0.80
N GLY A 40 1.63 5.79 0.25
CA GLY A 40 0.47 5.26 0.93
C GLY A 40 -0.57 4.68 -0.02
N PRO A 41 -1.60 4.01 0.51
CA PRO A 41 -2.66 3.37 -0.27
C PRO A 41 -3.45 4.37 -1.12
N MET A 42 -3.76 3.99 -2.36
CA MET A 42 -4.44 4.86 -3.32
C MET A 42 -5.67 4.19 -3.91
N ALA A 43 -6.79 4.92 -4.04
CA ALA A 43 -7.96 4.44 -4.76
C ALA A 43 -7.71 4.41 -6.28
N ALA A 44 -8.40 3.51 -6.99
CA ALA A 44 -8.25 3.39 -8.44
C ALA A 44 -8.63 4.68 -9.19
N ALA A 45 -9.61 5.45 -8.69
CA ALA A 45 -10.01 6.73 -9.26
C ALA A 45 -8.87 7.77 -9.18
N ASP A 46 -8.26 7.91 -7.99
CA ASP A 46 -7.15 8.84 -7.77
C ASP A 46 -5.92 8.46 -8.60
N MET A 47 -5.68 7.15 -8.74
CA MET A 47 -4.60 6.64 -9.58
C MET A 47 -4.84 6.95 -11.05
N HIS A 48 -6.07 6.78 -11.55
CA HIS A 48 -6.43 7.10 -12.92
C HIS A 48 -6.23 8.60 -13.22
N GLU A 49 -6.63 9.47 -12.29
CA GLU A 49 -6.40 10.91 -12.40
C GLU A 49 -4.90 11.25 -12.43
N LYS A 50 -4.11 10.71 -11.50
CA LYS A 50 -2.64 10.92 -11.47
C LYS A 50 -1.95 10.40 -12.72
N LEU A 51 -2.45 9.34 -13.32
CA LEU A 51 -1.95 8.80 -14.58
C LEU A 51 -2.37 9.65 -15.81
N ARG A 52 -3.24 10.64 -15.64
CA ARG A 52 -3.66 11.58 -16.68
C ARG A 52 -4.09 10.89 -17.99
N GLY A 53 -4.89 9.83 -17.88
CA GLY A 53 -5.40 9.08 -19.03
C GLY A 53 -4.37 8.20 -19.78
N ARG A 54 -3.11 8.14 -19.33
CA ARG A 54 -2.09 7.28 -19.96
C ARG A 54 -2.41 5.79 -19.88
N VAL A 55 -3.28 5.41 -18.95
CA VAL A 55 -3.83 4.06 -18.82
C VAL A 55 -5.34 4.15 -18.83
N PRO A 56 -6.03 3.57 -19.83
CA PRO A 56 -7.49 3.52 -19.85
C PRO A 56 -8.03 2.85 -18.58
N LEU A 57 -9.17 3.31 -18.07
CA LEU A 57 -9.73 2.85 -16.80
C LEU A 57 -9.92 1.33 -16.74
N SER A 58 -10.42 0.72 -17.83
CA SER A 58 -10.58 -0.73 -17.92
C SER A 58 -9.24 -1.49 -17.89
N SER A 59 -8.17 -0.90 -18.43
CA SER A 59 -6.83 -1.44 -18.36
C SER A 59 -6.20 -1.27 -16.98
N LEU A 60 -6.54 -0.16 -16.29
CA LEU A 60 -6.13 0.06 -14.90
C LEU A 60 -6.69 -1.04 -14.00
N TYR A 61 -8.01 -1.27 -14.00
CA TYR A 61 -8.61 -2.32 -13.17
C TYR A 61 -8.06 -3.72 -13.49
N ARG A 62 -7.84 -4.06 -14.76
CA ARG A 62 -7.17 -5.32 -15.12
C ARG A 62 -5.75 -5.40 -14.57
N THR A 63 -5.02 -4.29 -14.62
CA THR A 63 -3.66 -4.23 -14.09
C THR A 63 -3.64 -4.43 -12.58
N LEU A 64 -4.53 -3.73 -11.86
CA LEU A 64 -4.69 -3.87 -10.41
C LEU A 64 -5.02 -5.31 -10.03
N ALA A 65 -6.01 -5.94 -10.68
CA ALA A 65 -6.41 -7.32 -10.41
C ALA A 65 -5.27 -8.33 -10.66
N VAL A 66 -4.48 -8.15 -11.73
CA VAL A 66 -3.33 -9.04 -11.99
C VAL A 66 -2.26 -8.87 -10.93
N LEU A 67 -1.89 -7.63 -10.60
CA LEU A 67 -0.82 -7.36 -9.63
C LEU A 67 -1.22 -7.77 -8.20
N GLU A 68 -2.51 -7.61 -7.84
CA GLU A 68 -3.09 -8.12 -6.59
C GLU A 68 -3.04 -9.65 -6.56
N GLY A 69 -3.50 -10.32 -7.62
CA GLY A 69 -3.55 -11.78 -7.70
C GLY A 69 -2.19 -12.46 -7.55
N ILE A 70 -1.11 -11.78 -7.95
CA ILE A 70 0.26 -12.26 -7.76
C ILE A 70 0.98 -11.60 -6.57
N ARG A 71 0.26 -10.93 -5.69
CA ARG A 71 0.77 -10.33 -4.45
C ARG A 71 1.89 -9.29 -4.64
N VAL A 72 1.86 -8.55 -5.72
CA VAL A 72 2.65 -7.32 -5.91
C VAL A 72 1.94 -6.14 -5.28
N LEU A 73 0.60 -6.18 -5.25
CA LEU A 73 -0.24 -5.21 -4.54
C LEU A 73 -1.00 -5.88 -3.41
N SER A 74 -1.18 -5.15 -2.33
CA SER A 74 -2.24 -5.37 -1.34
C SER A 74 -3.44 -4.49 -1.66
N LYS A 75 -4.62 -4.95 -1.26
CA LYS A 75 -5.88 -4.25 -1.43
C LYS A 75 -6.62 -4.24 -0.12
N GLU A 76 -7.01 -3.06 0.29
CA GLU A 76 -7.77 -2.81 1.50
C GLU A 76 -9.02 -1.99 1.18
N HIS A 77 -9.93 -1.91 2.14
CA HIS A 77 -11.09 -1.03 2.04
C HIS A 77 -11.03 -0.01 3.18
N ASP A 78 -11.15 1.26 2.84
CA ASP A 78 -11.26 2.32 3.85
C ASP A 78 -12.62 2.28 4.56
N ALA A 79 -12.82 3.16 5.55
CA ALA A 79 -14.05 3.25 6.32
C ALA A 79 -15.30 3.56 5.47
N ALA A 80 -15.13 4.12 4.27
CA ALA A 80 -16.20 4.35 3.31
C ALA A 80 -16.44 3.15 2.37
N GLY A 81 -15.69 2.04 2.53
CA GLY A 81 -15.77 0.86 1.69
C GLY A 81 -15.08 1.01 0.32
N ILE A 82 -14.27 2.05 0.14
CA ILE A 82 -13.54 2.28 -1.11
C ILE A 82 -12.28 1.43 -1.11
N ALA A 83 -12.09 0.65 -2.18
CA ALA A 83 -10.88 -0.16 -2.36
C ALA A 83 -9.65 0.74 -2.57
N ARG A 84 -8.64 0.55 -1.76
CA ARG A 84 -7.33 1.20 -1.87
C ARG A 84 -6.25 0.16 -2.14
N TYR A 85 -5.28 0.52 -2.94
CA TYR A 85 -4.20 -0.35 -3.39
C TYR A 85 -2.87 0.26 -2.99
N GLU A 86 -1.96 -0.57 -2.54
CA GLU A 86 -0.58 -0.21 -2.23
C GLU A 86 0.38 -1.31 -2.69
N LEU A 87 1.67 -1.02 -2.71
CA LEU A 87 2.69 -2.05 -2.93
C LEU A 87 2.76 -2.97 -1.71
N ALA A 88 2.89 -4.27 -1.96
CA ALA A 88 3.00 -5.26 -0.89
C ALA A 88 4.25 -5.03 -0.02
N GLU A 89 4.19 -5.39 1.26
CA GLU A 89 5.25 -5.17 2.25
C GLU A 89 6.62 -5.74 1.86
N TRP A 90 6.67 -6.79 1.06
CA TRP A 90 7.95 -7.32 0.59
C TRP A 90 8.71 -6.34 -0.34
N LEU A 91 8.02 -5.32 -0.89
CA LEU A 91 8.60 -4.22 -1.68
C LEU A 91 8.87 -2.97 -0.86
N THR A 92 8.05 -2.69 0.14
CA THR A 92 8.07 -1.41 0.88
C THR A 92 8.61 -1.55 2.30
N GLY A 93 8.71 -2.78 2.80
CA GLY A 93 8.97 -3.05 4.23
C GLY A 93 7.70 -2.92 5.07
N HIS A 94 7.79 -3.35 6.32
CA HIS A 94 6.68 -3.24 7.27
C HIS A 94 6.44 -1.77 7.64
N HIS A 95 5.18 -1.34 7.60
CA HIS A 95 4.74 0.01 7.93
C HIS A 95 3.31 0.01 8.46
N HIS A 96 2.89 1.13 9.00
CA HIS A 96 1.55 1.39 9.52
C HIS A 96 0.94 2.58 8.81
N HIS A 97 -0.35 2.84 9.01
CA HIS A 97 -1.03 3.95 8.37
C HIS A 97 -1.54 5.00 9.36
N LEU A 98 -1.48 6.26 8.94
CA LEU A 98 -2.22 7.36 9.54
C LEU A 98 -3.39 7.69 8.63
N VAL A 99 -4.61 7.60 9.15
CA VAL A 99 -5.85 7.80 8.37
C VAL A 99 -6.54 9.08 8.84
N CYS A 100 -6.76 10.02 7.94
CA CYS A 100 -7.53 11.21 8.26
C CYS A 100 -9.03 10.95 8.07
N GLY A 101 -9.80 10.98 9.16
CA GLY A 101 -11.25 10.80 9.13
C GLY A 101 -12.01 11.94 8.44
N SER A 102 -11.36 13.13 8.22
CA SER A 102 -12.00 14.28 7.59
C SER A 102 -11.87 14.29 6.07
N CYS A 103 -10.67 14.05 5.53
CA CYS A 103 -10.42 14.11 4.09
C CYS A 103 -10.07 12.76 3.44
N GLY A 104 -9.97 11.70 4.24
CA GLY A 104 -9.63 10.36 3.76
C GLY A 104 -8.17 10.19 3.34
N GLU A 105 -7.28 11.16 3.62
CA GLU A 105 -5.85 10.99 3.37
C GLU A 105 -5.33 9.80 4.18
N VAL A 106 -4.61 8.91 3.52
CA VAL A 106 -3.86 7.81 4.15
C VAL A 106 -2.38 8.04 3.90
N ARG A 107 -1.58 7.94 4.95
CA ARG A 107 -0.13 8.15 4.90
C ARG A 107 0.58 7.01 5.60
N ASP A 108 1.62 6.47 4.96
CA ASP A 108 2.51 5.48 5.57
C ASP A 108 3.31 6.10 6.69
N VAL A 109 3.46 5.37 7.77
CA VAL A 109 4.33 5.70 8.89
C VAL A 109 5.13 4.47 9.33
N ALA A 110 6.43 4.65 9.42
CA ALA A 110 7.32 3.71 10.09
C ALA A 110 7.47 4.13 11.55
N VAL A 111 7.41 3.18 12.45
CA VAL A 111 7.70 3.41 13.88
C VAL A 111 9.12 2.93 14.19
N ASP A 112 9.69 3.42 15.28
CA ASP A 112 11.00 2.99 15.71
C ASP A 112 10.98 1.52 16.16
N PRO A 113 12.14 0.81 16.14
CA PRO A 113 12.21 -0.63 16.45
C PRO A 113 11.73 -1.00 17.87
N GLN A 114 11.82 -0.08 18.84
CA GLN A 114 11.34 -0.33 20.19
C GLN A 114 9.82 -0.32 20.27
N THR A 115 9.19 0.66 19.60
CA THR A 115 7.74 0.77 19.45
C THR A 115 7.21 -0.46 18.73
N GLU A 116 7.84 -0.85 17.61
CA GLU A 116 7.46 -2.03 16.83
C GLU A 116 7.53 -3.32 17.68
N THR A 117 8.59 -3.49 18.48
CA THR A 117 8.71 -4.62 19.40
C THR A 117 7.59 -4.64 20.45
N THR A 118 7.18 -3.47 20.92
CA THR A 118 6.10 -3.34 21.91
C THR A 118 4.76 -3.72 21.30
N ILE A 119 4.48 -3.26 20.08
CA ILE A 119 3.31 -3.60 19.30
C ILE A 119 3.25 -5.12 19.06
N ALA A 120 4.33 -5.72 18.58
CA ALA A 120 4.41 -7.15 18.30
C ALA A 120 4.10 -8.00 19.55
N ARG A 121 4.64 -7.61 20.72
CA ARG A 121 4.34 -8.29 22.00
C ARG A 121 2.86 -8.15 22.40
N LEU A 122 2.26 -6.99 22.16
CA LEU A 122 0.84 -6.77 22.46
C LEU A 122 -0.04 -7.66 21.56
N VAL A 123 0.27 -7.69 20.27
CA VAL A 123 -0.43 -8.53 19.29
C VAL A 123 -0.34 -10.00 19.66
N GLU A 124 0.85 -10.50 20.04
CA GLU A 124 1.06 -11.89 20.44
C GLU A 124 0.26 -12.23 21.71
N ARG A 125 0.22 -11.33 22.69
CA ARG A 125 -0.62 -11.51 23.90
C ARG A 125 -2.10 -11.59 23.58
N ILE A 126 -2.60 -10.72 22.70
CA ILE A 126 -4.01 -10.72 22.28
C ILE A 126 -4.33 -12.02 21.54
N ALA A 127 -3.49 -12.41 20.60
CA ALA A 127 -3.65 -13.64 19.83
C ALA A 127 -3.69 -14.87 20.73
N THR A 128 -2.71 -15.01 21.62
CA THR A 128 -2.59 -16.14 22.55
C THR A 128 -3.80 -16.20 23.49
N ALA A 129 -4.22 -15.06 24.06
CA ALA A 129 -5.38 -15.00 24.94
C ALA A 129 -6.69 -15.40 24.24
N SER A 130 -6.75 -15.26 22.91
CA SER A 130 -7.88 -15.60 22.06
C SER A 130 -7.75 -16.97 21.38
N GLY A 131 -6.71 -17.75 21.67
CA GLY A 131 -6.45 -19.04 21.06
C GLY A 131 -5.93 -18.97 19.61
N TYR A 132 -5.40 -17.81 19.18
CA TYR A 132 -4.82 -17.61 17.88
C TYR A 132 -3.29 -17.66 17.94
N ARG A 133 -2.67 -18.01 16.82
CA ARG A 133 -1.25 -17.80 16.58
C ARG A 133 -1.12 -16.61 15.61
N SER A 134 -0.47 -15.53 16.07
CA SER A 134 -0.23 -14.37 15.23
C SER A 134 0.71 -14.72 14.07
N THR A 135 0.42 -14.21 12.88
CA THR A 135 1.29 -14.27 11.69
C THR A 135 1.71 -12.89 11.21
N GLY A 136 1.24 -11.84 11.88
CA GLY A 136 1.51 -10.45 11.56
C GLY A 136 0.49 -9.54 12.21
N HIS A 137 0.64 -8.24 12.01
CA HIS A 137 -0.32 -7.24 12.47
C HIS A 137 -0.38 -6.07 11.49
N ARG A 138 -1.45 -5.30 11.61
CA ARG A 138 -1.63 -4.01 10.96
C ARG A 138 -2.14 -3.02 11.99
N ILE A 139 -1.69 -1.78 11.90
CA ILE A 139 -2.19 -0.68 12.72
C ILE A 139 -2.54 0.49 11.80
N ASP A 140 -3.79 0.93 11.89
CA ASP A 140 -4.27 2.17 11.32
C ASP A 140 -4.59 3.13 12.46
N VAL A 141 -3.88 4.26 12.51
CA VAL A 141 -4.14 5.30 13.49
C VAL A 141 -5.06 6.33 12.86
N GLU A 142 -6.29 6.41 13.34
CA GLU A 142 -7.28 7.37 12.88
C GLU A 142 -7.12 8.71 13.58
N GLY A 143 -7.27 9.79 12.84
CA GLY A 143 -7.15 11.14 13.38
C GLY A 143 -7.53 12.22 12.38
N THR A 144 -7.08 13.44 12.63
CA THR A 144 -7.27 14.58 11.72
C THR A 144 -5.91 15.09 11.26
N CYS A 145 -5.66 15.13 9.96
CA CYS A 145 -4.39 15.61 9.41
C CYS A 145 -4.19 17.12 9.66
N ALA A 146 -2.95 17.59 9.50
CA ALA A 146 -2.60 18.98 9.78
C ALA A 146 -3.45 19.96 8.95
N ALA A 147 -3.72 19.67 7.70
CA ALA A 147 -4.55 20.51 6.83
C ALA A 147 -5.99 20.62 7.32
N CYS A 148 -6.58 19.50 7.78
CA CYS A 148 -7.96 19.49 8.28
C CYS A 148 -8.11 20.03 9.70
N ARG A 149 -7.02 20.12 10.50
CA ARG A 149 -7.07 20.73 11.84
C ARG A 149 -7.09 22.26 11.79
N THR A 150 -6.62 22.84 10.68
CA THR A 150 -6.52 24.30 10.49
C THR A 150 -7.63 24.86 9.59
N ALA A 151 -8.50 24.01 9.09
CA ALA A 151 -9.69 24.38 8.32
C ALA A 151 -10.91 24.44 9.25
#